data_0b38e32e3037a94230b95398c2e385d5
#
_entry.id   0b38e32e3037a94230b95398c2e385d5
#
_cell.length_a   1.000
_cell.length_b   1.000
_cell.length_c   1.000
_cell.angle_alpha   90.00
_cell.angle_beta   90.00
_cell.angle_gamma   90.00
#
_symmetry.space_group_name_H-M   'P 1'
#
loop_
_entity.id
_entity.type
_entity.pdbx_description
1 polymer ?
#
loop_
_entity_poly.entity_id
_entity_poly.type
_entity_poly.pdbx_seq_one_letter_code
_entity_poly.pdbx_strand_id
1 'polypeptide(L)'
;MKPLEVSEIEYVDVIVVGGGIAGVAIAEFLSRHSNLSIKLLEKAPQLGTLASGKLEGWYHTGALYSGQDDAQTFINCVNGVEDLINLYTPYFTEQCNINLTEKESNFFTPAIIPNPKGWFNDGPVYLIHPQADAPEISSSRLKSDAIQINIQRNRVLGRLEVAYGKQHNWLVNNKCLAPTYAQVENYEGLDSSLKDSTETIRNLCRQFDSSYDMEKSNYNFIKTLDCSMHTSRILRDLVTSCLSHGVTFETGIKIDKLLMDRYGPIRLKSLLCKTKEGRSKRLKAKLFIFAVGEGFEPFLNDLQVRAKLKRSRSAMVLTYPALVDTNFVRMSTKNRFHFNHFVQQREMGNEKYIYSLLADSGYANDDSNDGVDIEPILESAERYFGQEKLYSRQLYSYECVKTEFISQEEQKRRYSYWIESNSDSNYLCVLPGKFSFFPTVAYQAYQRIKTLLHFEELTPKSSFQSNMNIEIEANKLVAESYPMQIFLSN
;
A
#
# COMPACT_ATOMS: atom_id res chain seq x y z
N MET A 1 -14.14 42.06 -14.15
CA MET A 1 -13.20 40.93 -14.20
C MET A 1 -12.70 40.83 -15.64
N LYS A 2 -11.38 40.95 -15.86
CA LYS A 2 -10.78 40.64 -17.15
C LYS A 2 -11.04 39.15 -17.47
N PRO A 3 -11.44 38.81 -18.71
CA PRO A 3 -11.53 37.42 -19.10
C PRO A 3 -10.14 36.78 -18.89
N LEU A 4 -10.10 35.65 -18.18
CA LEU A 4 -8.89 34.84 -18.12
C LEU A 4 -8.57 34.41 -19.56
N GLU A 5 -7.46 34.94 -20.12
CA GLU A 5 -6.94 34.47 -21.39
C GLU A 5 -6.51 32.99 -21.19
N VAL A 6 -7.36 32.10 -21.64
CA VAL A 6 -7.05 30.66 -21.69
C VAL A 6 -6.18 30.46 -22.91
N SER A 7 -4.90 30.23 -22.69
CA SER A 7 -3.90 30.17 -23.78
C SER A 7 -3.99 28.88 -24.61
N GLU A 8 -4.58 27.80 -24.06
CA GLU A 8 -4.60 26.48 -24.69
C GLU A 8 -5.81 25.65 -24.25
N ILE A 9 -6.45 25.00 -25.22
CA ILE A 9 -7.50 24.00 -24.97
C ILE A 9 -6.99 22.67 -25.49
N GLU A 10 -6.84 21.71 -24.56
CA GLU A 10 -6.43 20.34 -24.89
C GLU A 10 -7.58 19.37 -24.63
N TYR A 11 -7.68 18.35 -25.47
CA TYR A 11 -8.69 17.32 -25.39
C TYR A 11 -8.04 15.92 -25.37
N VAL A 12 -8.49 15.08 -24.42
CA VAL A 12 -8.14 13.65 -24.33
C VAL A 12 -9.38 12.84 -23.99
N ASP A 13 -9.31 11.52 -24.08
CA ASP A 13 -10.45 10.67 -23.69
C ASP A 13 -10.64 10.63 -22.18
N VAL A 14 -9.54 10.47 -21.42
CA VAL A 14 -9.57 10.36 -19.96
C VAL A 14 -8.52 11.27 -19.32
N ILE A 15 -8.96 12.03 -18.33
CA ILE A 15 -8.06 12.77 -17.44
C ILE A 15 -8.08 12.11 -16.06
N VAL A 16 -6.91 11.70 -15.56
CA VAL A 16 -6.71 11.23 -14.20
C VAL A 16 -6.08 12.36 -13.38
N VAL A 17 -6.70 12.73 -12.28
CA VAL A 17 -6.24 13.77 -11.37
C VAL A 17 -5.69 13.12 -10.09
N GLY A 18 -4.40 13.29 -9.82
CA GLY A 18 -3.68 12.74 -8.69
C GLY A 18 -2.69 11.65 -9.07
N GLY A 19 -1.41 11.91 -8.80
CA GLY A 19 -0.26 11.05 -9.10
C GLY A 19 0.12 10.10 -7.96
N GLY A 20 -0.79 9.80 -7.04
CA GLY A 20 -0.64 8.74 -6.06
C GLY A 20 -0.90 7.35 -6.65
N ILE A 21 -0.77 6.31 -5.81
CA ILE A 21 -0.90 4.92 -6.25
C ILE A 21 -2.23 4.62 -6.97
N ALA A 22 -3.34 5.19 -6.49
CA ALA A 22 -4.65 4.94 -7.11
C ALA A 22 -4.72 5.50 -8.54
N GLY A 23 -4.34 6.77 -8.73
CA GLY A 23 -4.37 7.40 -10.05
C GLY A 23 -3.42 6.74 -11.04
N VAL A 24 -2.20 6.42 -10.60
CA VAL A 24 -1.20 5.76 -11.44
C VAL A 24 -1.65 4.35 -11.82
N ALA A 25 -2.16 3.55 -10.86
CA ALA A 25 -2.62 2.19 -11.14
C ALA A 25 -3.83 2.15 -12.07
N ILE A 26 -4.77 3.10 -11.92
CA ILE A 26 -5.92 3.21 -12.84
C ILE A 26 -5.46 3.59 -14.24
N ALA A 27 -4.58 4.59 -14.36
CA ALA A 27 -4.04 5.01 -15.65
C ALA A 27 -3.28 3.87 -16.34
N GLU A 28 -2.48 3.12 -15.59
CA GLU A 28 -1.73 1.95 -16.07
C GLU A 28 -2.69 0.87 -16.60
N PHE A 29 -3.60 0.43 -15.74
CA PHE A 29 -4.51 -0.65 -16.09
C PHE A 29 -5.38 -0.30 -17.29
N LEU A 30 -5.92 0.92 -17.31
CA LEU A 30 -6.74 1.43 -18.40
C LEU A 30 -5.97 1.52 -19.72
N SER A 31 -4.74 2.07 -19.70
CA SER A 31 -3.92 2.23 -20.91
C SER A 31 -3.48 0.89 -21.49
N ARG A 32 -3.23 -0.09 -20.65
CA ARG A 32 -2.86 -1.46 -21.05
C ARG A 32 -4.02 -2.22 -21.71
N HIS A 33 -5.26 -1.87 -21.36
CA HIS A 33 -6.48 -2.58 -21.80
C HIS A 33 -7.35 -1.78 -22.77
N SER A 34 -6.91 -0.61 -23.22
CA SER A 34 -7.68 0.25 -24.14
C SER A 34 -6.80 1.11 -25.03
N ASN A 35 -7.39 1.64 -26.13
CA ASN A 35 -6.77 2.64 -27.00
C ASN A 35 -7.13 4.08 -26.61
N LEU A 36 -7.62 4.29 -25.40
CA LEU A 36 -8.01 5.63 -24.95
C LEU A 36 -6.77 6.52 -24.75
N SER A 37 -6.88 7.78 -25.18
CA SER A 37 -5.88 8.79 -24.86
C SER A 37 -6.04 9.21 -23.40
N ILE A 38 -4.99 9.03 -22.59
CA ILE A 38 -5.02 9.24 -21.15
C ILE A 38 -3.98 10.28 -20.76
N LYS A 39 -4.40 11.25 -19.95
CA LYS A 39 -3.52 12.25 -19.33
C LYS A 39 -3.64 12.18 -17.82
N LEU A 40 -2.51 12.06 -17.10
CA LEU A 40 -2.45 12.14 -15.65
C LEU A 40 -1.89 13.49 -15.20
N LEU A 41 -2.62 14.15 -14.30
CA LEU A 41 -2.28 15.45 -13.73
C LEU A 41 -1.87 15.31 -12.27
N GLU A 42 -0.76 15.95 -11.90
CA GLU A 42 -0.29 16.00 -10.50
C GLU A 42 0.11 17.42 -10.10
N LYS A 43 -0.35 17.86 -8.91
CA LYS A 43 -0.03 19.20 -8.39
C LYS A 43 1.43 19.35 -7.95
N ALA A 44 2.02 18.27 -7.45
CA ALA A 44 3.41 18.24 -7.06
C ALA A 44 4.34 18.14 -8.29
N PRO A 45 5.63 18.47 -8.14
CA PRO A 45 6.60 18.33 -9.23
C PRO A 45 6.89 16.87 -9.62
N GLN A 46 6.54 15.92 -8.76
CA GLN A 46 6.72 14.49 -8.97
C GLN A 46 5.52 13.71 -8.43
N LEU A 47 5.37 12.48 -8.92
CA LEU A 47 4.34 11.53 -8.50
C LEU A 47 4.73 10.86 -7.17
N GLY A 48 3.74 10.43 -6.39
CA GLY A 48 3.97 9.65 -5.18
C GLY A 48 4.52 10.42 -3.96
N THR A 49 4.50 11.74 -3.97
CA THR A 49 5.11 12.61 -2.93
C THR A 49 4.39 12.63 -1.59
N LEU A 50 3.13 12.17 -1.53
CA LEU A 50 2.30 12.16 -0.32
C LEU A 50 2.21 10.74 0.27
N ALA A 51 1.05 10.32 0.74
CA ALA A 51 0.84 9.02 1.40
C ALA A 51 1.52 7.85 0.67
N SER A 52 1.49 7.81 -0.66
CA SER A 52 2.09 6.74 -1.45
C SER A 52 3.61 6.61 -1.31
N GLY A 53 4.31 7.69 -1.00
CA GLY A 53 5.77 7.70 -0.80
C GLY A 53 6.20 7.83 0.66
N LYS A 54 5.27 8.09 1.59
CA LYS A 54 5.57 8.34 3.00
C LYS A 54 5.21 7.19 3.94
N LEU A 55 4.37 6.24 3.49
CA LEU A 55 3.94 5.11 4.32
C LEU A 55 5.09 4.12 4.54
N GLU A 56 4.97 3.32 5.61
CA GLU A 56 5.92 2.27 5.98
C GLU A 56 6.10 1.17 4.93
N GLY A 57 5.23 1.11 3.92
CA GLY A 57 5.31 0.10 2.89
C GLY A 57 4.85 -1.29 3.36
N TRP A 58 3.82 -1.37 4.20
CA TRP A 58 3.24 -2.63 4.63
C TRP A 58 2.24 -3.15 3.61
N TYR A 59 2.52 -4.32 3.01
CA TYR A 59 1.60 -5.03 2.16
C TYR A 59 0.74 -5.97 3.00
N HIS A 60 -0.53 -5.61 3.17
CA HIS A 60 -1.48 -6.34 3.98
C HIS A 60 -2.13 -7.48 3.19
N THR A 61 -1.96 -8.70 3.69
CA THR A 61 -2.65 -9.90 3.16
C THR A 61 -3.91 -10.26 3.96
N GLY A 62 -4.17 -9.53 5.06
CA GLY A 62 -5.37 -9.69 5.88
C GLY A 62 -5.10 -10.22 7.29
N ALA A 63 -3.91 -10.72 7.60
CA ALA A 63 -3.63 -11.35 8.89
C ALA A 63 -3.96 -10.45 10.09
N LEU A 64 -3.57 -9.17 10.04
CA LEU A 64 -3.86 -8.19 11.10
C LEU A 64 -5.38 -8.00 11.34
N TYR A 65 -6.17 -8.16 10.30
CA TYR A 65 -7.62 -7.89 10.32
C TYR A 65 -8.46 -9.15 10.53
N SER A 66 -7.80 -10.28 10.70
CA SER A 66 -8.45 -11.58 10.82
C SER A 66 -9.31 -11.71 12.09
N GLY A 67 -8.91 -11.10 13.18
CA GLY A 67 -9.62 -11.09 14.46
C GLY A 67 -10.65 -9.97 14.62
N GLN A 68 -10.89 -9.14 13.57
CA GLN A 68 -11.90 -8.08 13.65
C GLN A 68 -13.30 -8.63 13.38
N ASP A 69 -14.29 -8.10 14.11
CA ASP A 69 -15.71 -8.46 13.90
C ASP A 69 -16.17 -8.12 12.48
N ASP A 70 -15.65 -7.04 11.90
CA ASP A 70 -15.88 -6.67 10.50
C ASP A 70 -14.90 -7.40 9.58
N ALA A 71 -15.39 -8.41 8.88
CA ALA A 71 -14.62 -9.17 7.92
C ALA A 71 -14.26 -8.38 6.64
N GLN A 72 -14.84 -7.20 6.42
CA GLN A 72 -14.72 -6.49 5.13
C GLN A 72 -13.28 -6.06 4.83
N THR A 73 -12.56 -5.54 5.83
CA THR A 73 -11.15 -5.17 5.65
C THR A 73 -10.29 -6.38 5.31
N PHE A 74 -10.54 -7.51 5.99
CA PHE A 74 -9.88 -8.77 5.68
C PHE A 74 -10.14 -9.21 4.24
N ILE A 75 -11.42 -9.24 3.83
CA ILE A 75 -11.84 -9.62 2.47
C ILE A 75 -11.17 -8.71 1.43
N ASN A 76 -11.12 -7.40 1.68
CA ASN A 76 -10.46 -6.46 0.78
C ASN A 76 -8.96 -6.72 0.66
N CYS A 77 -8.28 -7.10 1.75
CA CYS A 77 -6.88 -7.49 1.70
C CYS A 77 -6.67 -8.75 0.84
N VAL A 78 -7.51 -9.77 1.05
CA VAL A 78 -7.46 -11.02 0.26
C VAL A 78 -7.69 -10.74 -1.22
N ASN A 79 -8.71 -9.96 -1.55
CA ASN A 79 -8.99 -9.58 -2.94
C ASN A 79 -7.81 -8.79 -3.54
N GLY A 80 -7.15 -7.92 -2.76
CA GLY A 80 -5.97 -7.20 -3.20
C GLY A 80 -4.80 -8.12 -3.58
N VAL A 81 -4.60 -9.20 -2.83
CA VAL A 81 -3.60 -10.24 -3.15
C VAL A 81 -3.98 -11.00 -4.41
N GLU A 82 -5.24 -11.44 -4.49
CA GLU A 82 -5.77 -12.19 -5.64
C GLU A 82 -5.65 -11.36 -6.93
N ASP A 83 -6.05 -10.10 -6.89
CA ASP A 83 -5.97 -9.19 -8.03
C ASP A 83 -4.51 -8.88 -8.41
N LEU A 84 -3.60 -8.74 -7.43
CA LEU A 84 -2.17 -8.59 -7.72
C LEU A 84 -1.64 -9.78 -8.50
N ILE A 85 -1.94 -10.98 -8.03
CA ILE A 85 -1.47 -12.23 -8.63
C ILE A 85 -2.07 -12.41 -10.04
N ASN A 86 -3.36 -12.14 -10.20
CA ASN A 86 -4.07 -12.37 -11.46
C ASN A 86 -3.78 -11.31 -12.52
N LEU A 87 -3.65 -10.04 -12.12
CA LEU A 87 -3.71 -8.92 -13.06
C LEU A 87 -2.35 -8.27 -13.30
N TYR A 88 -1.44 -8.35 -12.32
CA TYR A 88 -0.15 -7.65 -12.39
C TYR A 88 1.03 -8.60 -12.50
N THR A 89 1.03 -9.70 -11.77
CA THR A 89 2.15 -10.65 -11.81
C THR A 89 2.43 -11.20 -13.21
N PRO A 90 1.44 -11.68 -13.98
CA PRO A 90 1.71 -12.23 -15.30
C PRO A 90 2.29 -11.20 -16.27
N TYR A 91 1.98 -9.92 -16.05
CA TYR A 91 2.41 -8.84 -16.92
C TYR A 91 3.78 -8.29 -16.55
N PHE A 92 4.07 -8.10 -15.25
CA PHE A 92 5.31 -7.51 -14.76
C PHE A 92 6.42 -8.53 -14.45
N THR A 93 6.10 -9.81 -14.37
CA THR A 93 7.11 -10.85 -14.23
C THR A 93 7.61 -11.20 -15.63
N GLU A 94 8.89 -10.97 -15.91
CA GLU A 94 9.50 -11.54 -17.10
C GLU A 94 9.21 -13.04 -17.09
N GLN A 95 8.98 -13.63 -18.26
CA GLN A 95 8.72 -15.07 -18.41
C GLN A 95 9.79 -15.90 -17.68
N CYS A 96 9.77 -15.86 -16.39
CA CYS A 96 10.23 -16.97 -15.63
C CYS A 96 9.24 -18.09 -16.00
N ASN A 97 9.65 -18.96 -16.92
CA ASN A 97 9.23 -20.34 -16.86
C ASN A 97 9.61 -20.77 -15.43
N ILE A 98 8.72 -20.46 -14.47
CA ILE A 98 8.81 -20.96 -13.13
C ILE A 98 8.44 -22.42 -13.23
N ASN A 99 9.35 -23.20 -13.83
CA ASN A 99 9.50 -24.60 -13.49
C ASN A 99 10.02 -24.58 -12.05
N LEU A 100 9.13 -24.26 -11.12
CA LEU A 100 9.33 -24.50 -9.69
C LEU A 100 9.44 -26.01 -9.57
N THR A 101 10.68 -26.50 -9.65
CA THR A 101 10.97 -27.90 -9.30
C THR A 101 10.53 -28.08 -7.86
N GLU A 102 9.94 -29.23 -7.53
CA GLU A 102 9.42 -29.56 -6.19
C GLU A 102 10.43 -29.30 -5.05
N LYS A 103 11.70 -29.12 -5.33
CA LYS A 103 12.76 -28.85 -4.37
C LYS A 103 12.82 -27.39 -3.85
N GLU A 104 12.35 -26.42 -4.63
CA GLU A 104 12.38 -25.01 -4.22
C GLU A 104 11.13 -24.60 -3.42
N SER A 105 10.13 -25.48 -3.37
CA SER A 105 8.89 -25.26 -2.60
C SER A 105 9.05 -25.30 -1.07
N ASN A 106 10.21 -25.65 -0.57
CA ASN A 106 10.45 -25.83 0.88
C ASN A 106 10.94 -24.56 1.60
N PHE A 107 11.26 -23.50 0.87
CA PHE A 107 11.71 -22.24 1.48
C PHE A 107 10.61 -21.19 1.45
N PHE A 108 10.24 -20.79 2.65
CA PHE A 108 9.33 -19.72 2.86
C PHE A 108 10.05 -18.38 2.67
N THR A 109 10.09 -17.96 1.45
CA THR A 109 10.24 -16.54 1.12
C THR A 109 8.84 -15.95 0.89
N PRO A 110 8.67 -14.63 0.84
CA PRO A 110 7.46 -13.98 0.33
C PRO A 110 7.09 -14.40 -1.12
N ALA A 111 7.69 -15.45 -1.61
CA ALA A 111 7.50 -16.09 -2.89
C ALA A 111 6.07 -16.61 -3.15
N ILE A 112 5.18 -16.52 -2.17
CA ILE A 112 3.77 -16.81 -2.37
C ILE A 112 3.07 -15.68 -3.12
N ILE A 113 3.49 -14.45 -2.85
CA ILE A 113 3.13 -13.32 -3.69
C ILE A 113 4.30 -13.18 -4.66
N PRO A 114 4.11 -13.57 -5.94
CA PRO A 114 5.18 -13.42 -6.91
C PRO A 114 5.70 -11.99 -6.83
N ASN A 115 7.01 -11.85 -6.72
CA ASN A 115 7.66 -10.57 -6.53
C ASN A 115 8.05 -9.96 -7.88
N PRO A 116 7.10 -9.30 -8.59
CA PRO A 116 7.40 -8.75 -9.88
C PRO A 116 8.47 -7.66 -9.67
N LYS A 117 9.60 -7.81 -10.35
CA LYS A 117 10.68 -6.82 -10.37
C LYS A 117 11.17 -6.37 -8.98
N GLY A 118 11.07 -7.22 -7.96
CA GLY A 118 11.49 -6.88 -6.59
C GLY A 118 10.63 -5.79 -5.93
N TRP A 119 9.32 -5.86 -6.08
CA TRP A 119 8.37 -4.97 -5.42
C TRP A 119 8.33 -5.16 -3.91
N PHE A 120 8.70 -6.33 -3.44
CA PHE A 120 8.67 -6.69 -2.03
C PHE A 120 10.08 -6.97 -1.51
N ASN A 121 10.31 -6.61 -0.24
CA ASN A 121 11.50 -7.02 0.47
C ASN A 121 11.35 -8.48 0.94
N ASP A 122 12.48 -9.13 1.14
CA ASP A 122 12.53 -10.49 1.69
C ASP A 122 12.06 -10.52 3.15
N GLY A 123 11.48 -11.65 3.52
CA GLY A 123 11.04 -11.93 4.88
C GLY A 123 9.58 -11.59 5.16
N PRO A 124 8.94 -12.40 6.01
CA PRO A 124 7.56 -12.19 6.45
C PRO A 124 7.47 -11.08 7.50
N VAL A 125 6.26 -10.62 7.74
CA VAL A 125 5.94 -9.81 8.92
C VAL A 125 5.46 -10.74 10.05
N TYR A 126 6.04 -10.60 11.23
CA TYR A 126 5.59 -11.32 12.42
C TYR A 126 4.64 -10.45 13.24
N LEU A 127 3.50 -11.00 13.64
CA LEU A 127 2.66 -10.40 14.68
C LEU A 127 3.11 -10.92 16.03
N ILE A 128 3.46 -10.03 16.94
CA ILE A 128 3.96 -10.36 18.27
C ILE A 128 2.93 -9.93 19.32
N HIS A 129 2.42 -10.88 20.09
CA HIS A 129 1.47 -10.65 21.16
C HIS A 129 2.16 -10.91 22.50
N PRO A 130 2.52 -9.87 23.27
CA PRO A 130 3.08 -10.05 24.61
C PRO A 130 1.97 -10.45 25.60
N GLN A 131 2.21 -11.53 26.37
CA GLN A 131 1.28 -11.91 27.44
C GLN A 131 1.35 -10.97 28.65
N ALA A 132 2.53 -10.42 28.94
CA ALA A 132 2.74 -9.56 30.08
C ALA A 132 1.98 -8.23 30.03
N ASP A 133 1.77 -7.67 28.83
CA ASP A 133 1.05 -6.41 28.66
C ASP A 133 -0.48 -6.60 28.59
N ALA A 134 -0.92 -7.85 28.57
CA ALA A 134 -2.31 -8.20 28.41
C ALA A 134 -2.70 -9.38 29.31
N PRO A 135 -2.65 -9.21 30.62
CA PRO A 135 -3.06 -10.26 31.56
C PRO A 135 -4.51 -10.70 31.35
N GLU A 136 -5.33 -9.90 30.68
CA GLU A 136 -6.72 -10.19 30.37
C GLU A 136 -6.93 -10.93 29.04
N ILE A 137 -5.92 -10.99 28.17
CA ILE A 137 -5.99 -11.85 27.00
C ILE A 137 -5.66 -13.26 27.47
N SER A 138 -6.70 -13.96 27.86
CA SER A 138 -6.61 -15.37 28.19
C SER A 138 -6.00 -16.15 27.01
N SER A 139 -5.27 -17.20 27.30
CA SER A 139 -4.77 -18.15 26.27
C SER A 139 -5.89 -18.64 25.34
N SER A 140 -7.15 -18.57 25.78
CA SER A 140 -8.35 -18.86 24.99
C SER A 140 -8.58 -17.84 23.86
N ARG A 141 -8.34 -16.54 24.07
CA ARG A 141 -8.51 -15.54 23.02
C ARG A 141 -7.42 -15.66 21.96
N LEU A 142 -6.17 -15.88 22.36
CA LEU A 142 -5.09 -16.13 21.42
C LEU A 142 -5.32 -17.40 20.59
N LYS A 143 -5.87 -18.47 21.23
CA LYS A 143 -6.31 -19.67 20.50
C LYS A 143 -7.46 -19.37 19.56
N SER A 144 -8.44 -18.55 19.99
CA SER A 144 -9.55 -18.10 19.14
C SER A 144 -9.05 -17.31 17.95
N ASP A 145 -8.11 -16.37 18.16
CA ASP A 145 -7.51 -15.59 17.10
C ASP A 145 -6.72 -16.47 16.12
N ALA A 146 -5.95 -17.43 16.63
CA ALA A 146 -5.26 -18.42 15.80
C ALA A 146 -6.23 -19.33 15.02
N ILE A 147 -7.35 -19.71 15.61
CA ILE A 147 -8.42 -20.46 14.93
C ILE A 147 -9.04 -19.60 13.83
N GLN A 148 -9.36 -18.35 14.11
CA GLN A 148 -9.92 -17.43 13.11
C GLN A 148 -8.93 -17.19 11.96
N ILE A 149 -7.66 -16.97 12.28
CA ILE A 149 -6.58 -16.86 11.29
C ILE A 149 -6.50 -18.13 10.43
N ASN A 150 -6.62 -19.33 11.03
CA ASN A 150 -6.64 -20.60 10.29
C ASN A 150 -7.88 -20.78 9.42
N ILE A 151 -9.06 -20.41 9.91
CA ILE A 151 -10.31 -20.46 9.13
C ILE A 151 -10.18 -19.55 7.92
N GLN A 152 -9.66 -18.36 8.10
CA GLN A 152 -9.51 -17.38 7.05
C GLN A 152 -8.40 -17.77 6.07
N ARG A 153 -7.29 -18.33 6.58
CA ARG A 153 -6.28 -18.96 5.75
C ARG A 153 -6.88 -20.01 4.81
N ASN A 154 -7.71 -20.90 5.34
CA ASN A 154 -8.33 -21.96 4.52
C ASN A 154 -9.26 -21.34 3.45
N ARG A 155 -9.89 -20.22 3.73
CA ARG A 155 -10.65 -19.45 2.72
C ARG A 155 -9.73 -18.87 1.65
N VAL A 156 -8.60 -18.25 2.04
CA VAL A 156 -7.60 -17.73 1.09
C VAL A 156 -7.08 -18.85 0.21
N LEU A 157 -6.66 -19.97 0.83
CA LEU A 157 -6.17 -21.13 0.09
C LEU A 157 -7.23 -21.70 -0.83
N GLY A 158 -8.46 -21.85 -0.35
CA GLY A 158 -9.58 -22.33 -1.17
C GLY A 158 -9.87 -21.42 -2.36
N ARG A 159 -9.82 -20.11 -2.19
CA ARG A 159 -9.98 -19.15 -3.28
C ARG A 159 -8.84 -19.21 -4.29
N LEU A 160 -7.60 -19.24 -3.80
CA LEU A 160 -6.42 -19.35 -4.66
C LEU A 160 -6.40 -20.72 -5.39
N GLU A 161 -6.81 -21.80 -4.72
CA GLU A 161 -6.96 -23.11 -5.34
C GLU A 161 -8.04 -23.11 -6.43
N VAL A 162 -9.16 -22.44 -6.21
CA VAL A 162 -10.22 -22.26 -7.22
C VAL A 162 -9.72 -21.41 -8.39
N ALA A 163 -9.01 -20.32 -8.11
CA ALA A 163 -8.53 -19.39 -9.14
C ALA A 163 -7.43 -20.00 -10.02
N TYR A 164 -6.50 -20.77 -9.42
CA TYR A 164 -5.31 -21.28 -10.11
C TYR A 164 -5.35 -22.78 -10.38
N GLY A 165 -6.32 -23.49 -9.82
CA GLY A 165 -6.42 -24.94 -9.88
C GLY A 165 -5.30 -25.65 -9.11
N LYS A 166 -5.38 -26.98 -9.09
CA LYS A 166 -4.41 -27.85 -8.38
C LYS A 166 -2.99 -27.82 -8.96
N GLN A 167 -2.80 -27.20 -10.12
CA GLN A 167 -1.47 -27.11 -10.76
C GLN A 167 -0.52 -26.14 -10.03
N HIS A 168 -1.05 -25.28 -9.16
CA HIS A 168 -0.24 -24.40 -8.31
C HIS A 168 -0.08 -24.99 -6.89
N ASN A 169 0.45 -26.22 -6.83
CA ASN A 169 0.72 -26.94 -5.57
C ASN A 169 1.54 -26.14 -4.56
N TRP A 170 2.37 -25.18 -5.01
CA TRP A 170 3.16 -24.32 -4.16
C TRP A 170 2.31 -23.40 -3.28
N LEU A 171 1.11 -22.99 -3.72
CA LEU A 171 0.16 -22.23 -2.88
C LEU A 171 -0.55 -23.14 -1.88
N VAL A 172 -0.97 -24.31 -2.31
CA VAL A 172 -1.80 -25.24 -1.53
C VAL A 172 -0.96 -26.05 -0.56
N ASN A 173 0.20 -26.54 -0.98
CA ASN A 173 1.09 -27.41 -0.18
C ASN A 173 2.05 -26.61 0.71
N ASN A 174 2.10 -25.28 0.57
CA ASN A 174 2.98 -24.49 1.39
C ASN A 174 2.40 -24.33 2.79
N LYS A 175 2.79 -25.25 3.69
CA LYS A 175 2.42 -25.20 5.11
C LYS A 175 2.77 -23.87 5.79
N CYS A 176 3.62 -23.07 5.15
CA CYS A 176 4.02 -21.76 5.59
C CYS A 176 2.95 -20.67 5.42
N LEU A 177 1.89 -20.89 4.62
CA LEU A 177 0.70 -20.03 4.59
C LEU A 177 -0.10 -20.10 5.89
N ALA A 178 0.21 -21.06 6.76
CA ALA A 178 -0.30 -21.08 8.11
C ALA A 178 0.36 -19.96 8.91
N PRO A 179 -0.40 -19.06 9.55
CA PRO A 179 0.12 -18.36 10.68
C PRO A 179 0.67 -19.44 11.63
N THR A 180 1.98 -19.46 11.79
CA THR A 180 2.62 -20.40 12.70
C THR A 180 2.49 -19.81 14.09
N TYR A 181 1.68 -20.43 14.91
CA TYR A 181 1.58 -20.11 16.30
C TYR A 181 2.74 -20.80 17.01
N ALA A 182 3.71 -20.06 17.48
CA ALA A 182 4.77 -20.58 18.34
C ALA A 182 4.70 -19.88 19.70
N GLN A 183 4.53 -20.67 20.76
CA GLN A 183 4.85 -20.23 22.12
C GLN A 183 6.34 -20.39 22.32
N VAL A 184 7.01 -19.36 22.80
CA VAL A 184 8.47 -19.38 23.02
C VAL A 184 8.87 -20.45 24.07
N GLU A 185 7.98 -20.84 24.93
CA GLU A 185 8.28 -21.77 26.06
C GLU A 185 8.13 -23.26 25.76
N ASN A 186 7.49 -23.69 24.67
CA ASN A 186 7.20 -25.12 24.44
C ASN A 186 7.80 -25.62 23.12
N TYR A 187 9.14 -25.68 23.08
CA TYR A 187 9.86 -26.13 21.89
C TYR A 187 9.95 -27.63 21.67
N GLU A 188 9.63 -28.44 22.68
CA GLU A 188 9.94 -29.90 22.66
C GLU A 188 8.98 -30.74 21.80
N GLY A 189 7.89 -30.20 21.32
CA GLY A 189 6.87 -30.93 20.56
C GLY A 189 6.56 -30.43 19.17
N LEU A 190 7.35 -29.51 18.60
CA LEU A 190 7.06 -28.92 17.32
C LEU A 190 7.54 -29.78 16.13
N ASP A 191 6.68 -29.96 15.16
CA ASP A 191 6.98 -30.59 13.87
C ASP A 191 8.23 -29.99 13.23
N SER A 192 9.03 -30.80 12.55
CA SER A 192 10.27 -30.40 11.89
C SER A 192 10.11 -29.23 10.90
N SER A 193 8.91 -29.06 10.31
CA SER A 193 8.57 -27.92 9.45
C SER A 193 8.50 -26.59 10.19
N LEU A 194 8.43 -26.60 11.53
CA LEU A 194 8.39 -25.42 12.39
C LEU A 194 9.77 -25.04 12.95
N LYS A 195 10.79 -25.91 12.80
CA LYS A 195 12.13 -25.66 13.34
C LYS A 195 12.79 -24.40 12.75
N ASP A 196 12.62 -24.15 11.45
CA ASP A 196 13.19 -22.97 10.80
C ASP A 196 12.52 -21.68 11.29
N SER A 197 11.19 -21.74 11.50
CA SER A 197 10.46 -20.63 12.12
C SER A 197 10.90 -20.39 13.57
N THR A 198 11.23 -21.45 14.30
CA THR A 198 11.75 -21.39 15.68
C THR A 198 13.10 -20.72 15.75
N GLU A 199 14.04 -21.05 14.84
CA GLU A 199 15.35 -20.42 14.80
C GLU A 199 15.25 -18.93 14.44
N THR A 200 14.40 -18.56 13.48
CA THR A 200 14.13 -17.17 13.14
C THR A 200 13.57 -16.40 14.34
N ILE A 201 12.63 -16.99 15.09
CA ILE A 201 12.07 -16.37 16.30
C ILE A 201 13.16 -16.22 17.38
N ARG A 202 14.00 -17.24 17.59
CA ARG A 202 15.14 -17.13 18.53
C ARG A 202 16.10 -16.02 18.12
N ASN A 203 16.42 -15.91 16.83
CA ASN A 203 17.29 -14.87 16.33
C ASN A 203 16.65 -13.48 16.50
N LEU A 204 15.35 -13.35 16.26
CA LEU A 204 14.63 -12.13 16.55
C LEU A 204 14.67 -11.78 18.05
N CYS A 205 14.40 -12.75 18.92
CA CYS A 205 14.49 -12.56 20.37
C CYS A 205 15.90 -12.13 20.83
N ARG A 206 16.96 -12.70 20.25
CA ARG A 206 18.34 -12.31 20.56
C ARG A 206 18.71 -10.89 20.11
N GLN A 207 17.98 -10.34 19.15
CA GLN A 207 18.20 -8.99 18.64
C GLN A 207 17.53 -7.93 19.52
N PHE A 208 16.57 -8.31 20.36
CA PHE A 208 16.00 -7.43 21.37
C PHE A 208 17.01 -7.21 22.53
N ASP A 209 16.79 -6.15 23.29
CA ASP A 209 17.64 -5.86 24.43
C ASP A 209 17.58 -7.01 25.46
N SER A 210 18.75 -7.46 25.92
CA SER A 210 18.88 -8.48 26.97
C SER A 210 18.33 -8.02 28.33
N SER A 211 18.19 -6.72 28.55
CA SER A 211 17.54 -6.16 29.75
C SER A 211 16.03 -6.39 29.74
N TYR A 212 15.45 -6.55 28.55
CA TYR A 212 14.07 -6.97 28.39
C TYR A 212 14.05 -8.50 28.55
N ASP A 213 13.66 -8.94 29.73
CA ASP A 213 13.68 -10.37 30.11
C ASP A 213 12.67 -11.17 29.27
N MET A 214 13.05 -11.43 28.02
CA MET A 214 12.24 -12.17 27.05
C MET A 214 11.99 -13.62 27.51
N GLU A 215 12.88 -14.19 28.34
CA GLU A 215 12.70 -15.52 28.91
C GLU A 215 11.58 -15.57 29.97
N LYS A 216 11.30 -14.44 30.61
CA LYS A 216 10.19 -14.28 31.58
C LYS A 216 8.91 -13.75 30.95
N SER A 217 8.98 -13.20 29.75
CA SER A 217 7.84 -12.65 29.05
C SER A 217 7.31 -13.67 28.05
N ASN A 218 6.12 -14.18 28.28
CA ASN A 218 5.46 -15.07 27.34
C ASN A 218 5.03 -14.26 26.10
N TYR A 219 5.66 -14.54 24.96
CA TYR A 219 5.27 -13.97 23.67
C TYR A 219 4.66 -15.01 22.75
N ASN A 220 3.65 -14.60 22.03
CA ASN A 220 3.09 -15.38 20.94
C ASN A 220 3.48 -14.72 19.62
N PHE A 221 4.15 -15.47 18.76
CA PHE A 221 4.57 -15.03 17.44
C PHE A 221 3.67 -15.66 16.37
N ILE A 222 3.11 -14.84 15.52
CA ILE A 222 2.33 -15.28 14.38
C ILE A 222 3.08 -14.86 13.11
N LYS A 223 3.60 -15.82 12.38
CA LYS A 223 4.17 -15.60 11.06
C LYS A 223 3.04 -15.36 10.07
N THR A 224 3.08 -14.24 9.36
CA THR A 224 2.04 -13.88 8.39
C THR A 224 2.54 -13.98 6.95
N LEU A 225 1.64 -13.79 6.00
CA LEU A 225 1.97 -13.59 4.59
C LEU A 225 2.27 -12.13 4.26
N ASP A 226 2.03 -11.23 5.20
CA ASP A 226 2.31 -9.82 5.02
C ASP A 226 3.81 -9.63 4.75
N CYS A 227 4.13 -8.66 3.93
CA CYS A 227 5.51 -8.32 3.60
C CYS A 227 5.71 -6.80 3.55
N SER A 228 6.96 -6.40 3.58
CA SER A 228 7.36 -5.02 3.33
C SER A 228 7.46 -4.78 1.83
N MET A 229 7.01 -3.63 1.34
CA MET A 229 7.02 -3.32 -0.11
C MET A 229 7.75 -2.01 -0.43
N HIS A 230 8.30 -1.98 -1.63
CA HIS A 230 8.95 -0.80 -2.20
C HIS A 230 7.96 0.08 -2.95
N THR A 231 7.25 0.96 -2.25
CA THR A 231 6.17 1.79 -2.81
C THR A 231 6.62 2.64 -4.01
N SER A 232 7.79 3.26 -3.95
CA SER A 232 8.33 4.06 -5.05
C SER A 232 8.72 3.20 -6.26
N ARG A 233 9.21 1.97 -6.05
CA ARG A 233 9.52 1.04 -7.13
C ARG A 233 8.26 0.57 -7.84
N ILE A 234 7.23 0.20 -7.08
CA ILE A 234 5.91 -0.15 -7.63
C ILE A 234 5.38 1.01 -8.48
N LEU A 235 5.36 2.23 -7.93
CA LEU A 235 4.92 3.40 -8.68
C LEU A 235 5.72 3.61 -9.96
N ARG A 236 7.03 3.44 -9.91
CA ARG A 236 7.94 3.64 -11.04
C ARG A 236 7.68 2.63 -12.16
N ASP A 237 7.49 1.37 -11.82
CA ASP A 237 7.16 0.33 -12.80
C ASP A 237 5.78 0.55 -13.44
N LEU A 238 4.78 0.96 -12.64
CA LEU A 238 3.46 1.33 -13.18
C LEU A 238 3.54 2.55 -14.10
N VAL A 239 4.32 3.58 -13.75
CA VAL A 239 4.53 4.76 -14.60
C VAL A 239 5.28 4.38 -15.88
N THR A 240 6.28 3.51 -15.78
CA THR A 240 7.00 2.99 -16.95
C THR A 240 6.05 2.26 -17.91
N SER A 241 5.13 1.45 -17.37
CA SER A 241 4.07 0.81 -18.17
C SER A 241 3.13 1.85 -18.79
N CYS A 242 2.68 2.85 -18.03
CA CYS A 242 1.87 3.96 -18.55
C CYS A 242 2.52 4.64 -19.75
N LEU A 243 3.81 5.01 -19.62
CA LEU A 243 4.56 5.68 -20.68
C LEU A 243 4.68 4.81 -21.93
N SER A 244 4.90 3.50 -21.75
CA SER A 244 5.00 2.56 -22.87
C SER A 244 3.67 2.36 -23.62
N HIS A 245 2.54 2.68 -22.98
CA HIS A 245 1.19 2.66 -23.56
C HIS A 245 0.68 4.08 -23.94
N GLY A 246 1.56 5.08 -23.96
CA GLY A 246 1.23 6.41 -24.44
C GLY A 246 0.47 7.32 -23.46
N VAL A 247 0.42 6.98 -22.17
CA VAL A 247 -0.10 7.89 -21.14
C VAL A 247 0.80 9.12 -21.06
N THR A 248 0.20 10.29 -21.04
CA THR A 248 0.92 11.55 -20.86
C THR A 248 0.81 12.02 -19.41
N PHE A 249 1.91 12.52 -18.86
CA PHE A 249 1.99 13.05 -17.50
C PHE A 249 2.22 14.55 -17.52
N GLU A 250 1.50 15.28 -16.66
CA GLU A 250 1.72 16.71 -16.46
C GLU A 250 1.80 16.97 -14.95
N THR A 251 3.01 17.27 -14.46
CA THR A 251 3.30 17.52 -13.04
C THR A 251 3.44 19.01 -12.76
N GLY A 252 3.25 19.44 -11.52
CA GLY A 252 3.26 20.86 -11.13
C GLY A 252 2.06 21.63 -11.67
N ILE A 253 0.96 20.95 -12.00
CA ILE A 253 -0.27 21.56 -12.49
C ILE A 253 -1.37 21.49 -11.42
N LYS A 254 -1.90 22.65 -11.05
CA LYS A 254 -2.97 22.75 -10.04
C LYS A 254 -4.31 23.00 -10.74
N ILE A 255 -5.33 22.25 -10.34
CA ILE A 255 -6.71 22.54 -10.73
C ILE A 255 -7.15 23.79 -9.97
N ASP A 256 -7.53 24.81 -10.71
CA ASP A 256 -8.04 26.08 -10.19
C ASP A 256 -9.57 26.04 -10.08
N LYS A 257 -10.25 25.43 -11.07
CA LYS A 257 -11.71 25.36 -11.10
C LYS A 257 -12.23 24.20 -11.94
N LEU A 258 -13.32 23.59 -11.45
CA LEU A 258 -14.16 22.67 -12.20
C LEU A 258 -15.22 23.48 -12.99
N LEU A 259 -15.30 23.28 -14.29
CA LEU A 259 -16.33 23.93 -15.12
C LEU A 259 -17.41 22.90 -15.42
N MET A 260 -18.54 23.01 -14.72
CA MET A 260 -19.67 22.10 -14.86
C MET A 260 -20.60 22.52 -16.00
N ASP A 261 -21.35 21.58 -16.57
CA ASP A 261 -22.49 21.91 -17.43
C ASP A 261 -23.60 22.55 -16.60
N ARG A 262 -24.22 23.54 -17.16
CA ARG A 262 -25.25 24.35 -16.47
C ARG A 262 -26.65 23.71 -16.51
N TYR A 263 -26.85 22.76 -17.42
CA TYR A 263 -28.17 22.18 -17.70
C TYR A 263 -28.05 20.65 -17.78
N GLY A 264 -28.98 19.94 -17.14
CA GLY A 264 -29.04 18.49 -17.18
C GLY A 264 -28.29 17.78 -16.03
N PRO A 265 -27.85 16.54 -16.25
CA PRO A 265 -27.09 15.77 -15.26
C PRO A 265 -25.77 16.48 -14.90
N ILE A 266 -25.26 16.17 -13.72
CA ILE A 266 -24.00 16.74 -13.23
C ILE A 266 -22.85 16.21 -14.09
N ARG A 267 -22.43 17.01 -15.05
CA ARG A 267 -21.33 16.67 -15.97
C ARG A 267 -20.24 17.74 -15.92
N LEU A 268 -19.02 17.26 -15.91
CA LEU A 268 -17.84 18.12 -15.94
C LEU A 268 -17.49 18.45 -17.38
N LYS A 269 -17.57 19.72 -17.73
CA LYS A 269 -17.26 20.22 -19.07
C LYS A 269 -15.75 20.33 -19.34
N SER A 270 -15.00 20.75 -18.33
CA SER A 270 -13.55 20.91 -18.41
C SER A 270 -12.94 21.26 -17.05
N LEU A 271 -11.64 21.08 -16.95
CA LEU A 271 -10.80 21.59 -15.86
C LEU A 271 -10.14 22.90 -16.30
N LEU A 272 -10.15 23.90 -15.43
CA LEU A 272 -9.29 25.07 -15.55
C LEU A 272 -8.09 24.84 -14.63
N CYS A 273 -6.90 24.81 -15.19
CA CYS A 273 -5.67 24.49 -14.49
C CYS A 273 -4.69 25.66 -14.55
N LYS A 274 -3.79 25.71 -13.56
CA LYS A 274 -2.63 26.62 -13.55
C LYS A 274 -1.34 25.82 -13.55
N THR A 275 -0.44 26.13 -14.49
CA THR A 275 0.92 25.58 -14.51
C THR A 275 1.80 26.25 -13.45
N LYS A 276 3.00 25.72 -13.22
CA LYS A 276 4.01 26.33 -12.32
C LYS A 276 4.35 27.77 -12.70
N GLU A 277 4.35 28.05 -14.01
CA GLU A 277 4.64 29.40 -14.54
C GLU A 277 3.43 30.35 -14.46
N GLY A 278 2.33 29.90 -13.83
CA GLY A 278 1.11 30.69 -13.66
C GLY A 278 0.23 30.79 -14.91
N ARG A 279 0.56 30.09 -15.99
CA ARG A 279 -0.26 30.06 -17.21
C ARG A 279 -1.55 29.29 -16.98
N SER A 280 -2.65 29.80 -17.53
CA SER A 280 -3.95 29.14 -17.47
C SER A 280 -4.12 28.18 -18.65
N LYS A 281 -4.50 26.94 -18.37
CA LYS A 281 -4.76 25.89 -19.35
C LYS A 281 -6.15 25.31 -19.12
N ARG A 282 -6.86 25.02 -20.21
CA ARG A 282 -8.17 24.37 -20.14
C ARG A 282 -8.11 22.95 -20.70
N LEU A 283 -8.44 21.97 -19.87
CA LEU A 283 -8.41 20.56 -20.24
C LEU A 283 -9.83 20.01 -20.34
N LYS A 284 -10.10 19.29 -21.42
CA LYS A 284 -11.38 18.62 -21.69
C LYS A 284 -11.17 17.12 -21.81
N ALA A 285 -12.14 16.34 -21.33
CA ALA A 285 -12.14 14.90 -21.49
C ALA A 285 -13.56 14.34 -21.62
N LYS A 286 -13.67 13.11 -22.11
CA LYS A 286 -14.90 12.34 -22.04
C LYS A 286 -15.18 11.92 -20.60
N LEU A 287 -14.13 11.56 -19.85
CA LEU A 287 -14.19 11.11 -18.46
C LEU A 287 -13.08 11.76 -17.63
N PHE A 288 -13.41 12.09 -16.38
CA PHE A 288 -12.48 12.61 -15.37
C PHE A 288 -12.42 11.69 -14.19
N ILE A 289 -11.22 11.32 -13.73
CA ILE A 289 -11.01 10.43 -12.58
C ILE A 289 -10.27 11.22 -11.49
N PHE A 290 -10.89 11.40 -10.35
CA PHE A 290 -10.31 12.10 -9.22
C PHE A 290 -9.75 11.07 -8.23
N ALA A 291 -8.43 10.96 -8.14
CA ALA A 291 -7.68 10.09 -7.23
C ALA A 291 -6.73 10.92 -6.34
N VAL A 292 -7.24 12.00 -5.81
CA VAL A 292 -6.48 13.11 -5.21
C VAL A 292 -6.18 12.93 -3.71
N GLY A 293 -6.53 11.80 -3.11
CA GLY A 293 -6.22 11.49 -1.71
C GLY A 293 -6.67 12.60 -0.74
N GLU A 294 -5.72 13.20 -0.01
CA GLU A 294 -6.01 14.29 0.92
C GLU A 294 -6.56 15.57 0.26
N GLY A 295 -6.38 15.71 -1.06
CA GLY A 295 -6.85 16.85 -1.83
C GLY A 295 -8.31 16.76 -2.27
N PHE A 296 -9.12 15.84 -1.74
CA PHE A 296 -10.50 15.64 -2.20
C PHE A 296 -11.48 16.71 -1.75
N GLU A 297 -11.30 17.27 -0.56
CA GLU A 297 -12.26 18.13 0.10
C GLU A 297 -12.78 19.29 -0.77
N PRO A 298 -11.92 20.03 -1.52
CA PRO A 298 -12.38 21.12 -2.39
C PRO A 298 -13.27 20.67 -3.53
N PHE A 299 -13.21 19.40 -3.94
CA PHE A 299 -13.94 18.88 -5.09
C PHE A 299 -15.29 18.25 -4.74
N LEU A 300 -15.48 17.82 -3.47
CA LEU A 300 -16.69 17.08 -3.06
C LEU A 300 -17.98 17.86 -3.34
N ASN A 301 -18.00 19.15 -3.01
CA ASN A 301 -19.18 20.01 -3.19
C ASN A 301 -19.48 20.23 -4.69
N ASP A 302 -18.45 20.55 -5.48
CA ASP A 302 -18.62 20.81 -6.92
C ASP A 302 -19.08 19.55 -7.66
N LEU A 303 -18.57 18.38 -7.25
CA LEU A 303 -18.93 17.08 -7.81
C LEU A 303 -20.21 16.50 -7.17
N GLN A 304 -20.82 17.20 -6.19
CA GLN A 304 -21.98 16.74 -5.43
C GLN A 304 -21.84 15.31 -4.87
N VAL A 305 -20.64 14.97 -4.45
CA VAL A 305 -20.32 13.67 -3.86
C VAL A 305 -20.56 13.73 -2.36
N ARG A 306 -21.45 12.89 -1.87
CA ARG A 306 -21.80 12.80 -0.44
C ARG A 306 -20.88 11.79 0.27
N ALA A 307 -19.58 12.11 0.36
CA ALA A 307 -18.63 11.31 1.08
C ALA A 307 -18.21 12.02 2.38
N LYS A 308 -18.11 11.27 3.47
CA LYS A 308 -17.46 11.74 4.68
C LYS A 308 -16.04 11.21 4.68
N LEU A 309 -15.08 12.11 4.63
CA LEU A 309 -13.66 11.80 4.66
C LEU A 309 -13.09 12.04 6.05
N LYS A 310 -12.19 11.19 6.48
CA LYS A 310 -11.39 11.39 7.66
C LYS A 310 -9.94 11.51 7.24
N ARG A 311 -9.32 12.61 7.61
CA ARG A 311 -7.88 12.80 7.53
C ARG A 311 -7.26 12.46 8.88
N SER A 312 -6.17 11.74 8.87
CA SER A 312 -5.42 11.40 10.07
C SER A 312 -3.94 11.49 9.79
N ARG A 313 -3.19 11.97 10.77
CA ARG A 313 -1.73 12.06 10.75
C ARG A 313 -1.13 10.90 11.54
N SER A 314 -0.05 10.36 11.06
CA SER A 314 0.74 9.31 11.70
C SER A 314 2.19 9.74 11.73
N ALA A 315 2.83 9.58 12.88
CA ALA A 315 4.27 9.74 13.02
C ALA A 315 4.99 8.55 12.39
N MET A 316 6.13 8.83 11.80
CA MET A 316 7.06 7.85 11.26
C MET A 316 8.44 8.18 11.79
N VAL A 317 9.17 7.17 12.26
CA VAL A 317 10.57 7.31 12.67
C VAL A 317 11.42 6.37 11.81
N LEU A 318 12.45 6.92 11.20
CA LEU A 318 13.45 6.18 10.44
C LEU A 318 14.70 6.03 11.28
N THR A 319 15.28 4.83 11.31
CA THR A 319 16.60 4.60 11.91
C THR A 319 17.55 4.01 10.88
N TYR A 320 18.79 4.52 10.85
CA TYR A 320 19.84 4.04 9.99
C TYR A 320 21.16 3.86 10.75
N PRO A 321 21.84 2.71 10.60
CA PRO A 321 21.38 1.46 10.00
C PRO A 321 20.13 0.87 10.69
N ALA A 322 19.54 -0.17 10.10
CA ALA A 322 18.40 -0.86 10.68
C ALA A 322 18.68 -1.35 12.10
N LEU A 323 17.64 -1.34 12.93
CA LEU A 323 17.72 -1.85 14.32
C LEU A 323 17.85 -3.37 14.36
N VAL A 324 17.04 -4.04 13.57
CA VAL A 324 17.05 -5.50 13.36
C VAL A 324 16.75 -5.79 11.89
N ASP A 325 16.91 -7.02 11.46
CA ASP A 325 16.71 -7.48 10.08
C ASP A 325 15.33 -8.06 9.80
N THR A 326 14.43 -8.04 10.79
CA THR A 326 13.14 -8.73 10.72
C THR A 326 11.98 -7.75 10.83
N ASN A 327 10.97 -7.93 9.97
CA ASN A 327 9.72 -7.16 10.02
C ASN A 327 8.80 -7.72 11.10
N PHE A 328 8.27 -6.85 11.94
CA PHE A 328 7.28 -7.27 12.94
C PHE A 328 6.32 -6.15 13.32
N VAL A 329 5.19 -6.56 13.85
CA VAL A 329 4.21 -5.69 14.48
C VAL A 329 3.93 -6.22 15.86
N ARG A 330 4.23 -5.42 16.86
CA ARG A 330 3.84 -5.74 18.22
C ARG A 330 2.44 -5.25 18.48
N MET A 331 1.59 -6.20 18.86
CA MET A 331 0.21 -5.89 19.24
C MET A 331 0.17 -5.48 20.72
N SER A 332 -0.50 -4.37 21.02
CA SER A 332 -0.82 -3.99 22.40
C SER A 332 -2.32 -4.02 22.60
N THR A 333 -2.74 -4.52 23.75
CA THR A 333 -4.16 -4.62 24.09
C THR A 333 -4.64 -3.49 24.98
N LYS A 334 -3.75 -2.94 25.80
CA LYS A 334 -4.11 -1.88 26.77
C LYS A 334 -4.57 -0.59 26.10
N ASN A 335 -3.94 -0.22 24.97
CA ASN A 335 -4.15 1.08 24.35
C ASN A 335 -4.61 1.02 22.90
N ARG A 336 -4.94 -0.17 22.36
CA ARG A 336 -5.14 -0.40 20.94
C ARG A 336 -3.95 0.07 20.09
N PHE A 337 -2.77 0.01 20.66
CA PHE A 337 -1.55 0.54 20.11
C PHE A 337 -0.76 -0.60 19.48
N HIS A 338 -0.31 -0.42 18.26
CA HIS A 338 0.57 -1.34 17.58
C HIS A 338 1.89 -0.63 17.33
N PHE A 339 3.00 -1.24 17.72
CA PHE A 339 4.31 -0.77 17.32
C PHE A 339 4.76 -1.56 16.10
N ASN A 340 5.04 -0.85 15.03
CA ASN A 340 5.44 -1.41 13.75
C ASN A 340 6.94 -1.21 13.55
N HIS A 341 7.62 -2.27 13.13
CA HIS A 341 9.00 -2.23 12.70
C HIS A 341 9.12 -2.89 11.31
N PHE A 342 9.47 -2.11 10.31
CA PHE A 342 9.66 -2.57 8.94
C PHE A 342 11.07 -2.27 8.48
N VAL A 343 11.75 -3.30 7.97
CA VAL A 343 13.06 -3.18 7.34
C VAL A 343 12.85 -2.88 5.87
N GLN A 344 13.53 -1.85 5.41
CA GLN A 344 13.57 -1.47 4.00
C GLN A 344 15.01 -1.54 3.50
N GLN A 345 15.17 -2.08 2.31
CA GLN A 345 16.45 -2.13 1.62
C GLN A 345 16.36 -1.31 0.34
N ARG A 346 17.35 -0.45 0.10
CA ARG A 346 17.46 0.35 -1.11
C ARG A 346 18.89 0.32 -1.63
N GLU A 347 19.01 0.27 -2.93
CA GLU A 347 20.26 0.40 -3.64
C GLU A 347 20.28 1.73 -4.37
N MET A 348 21.36 2.50 -4.19
CA MET A 348 21.58 3.77 -4.86
C MET A 348 23.02 3.80 -5.38
N GLY A 349 23.15 3.69 -6.69
CA GLY A 349 24.47 3.49 -7.30
C GLY A 349 25.08 2.17 -6.80
N ASN A 350 26.25 2.26 -6.18
CA ASN A 350 26.94 1.09 -5.58
C ASN A 350 26.68 0.93 -4.07
N GLU A 351 25.86 1.78 -3.49
CA GLU A 351 25.58 1.77 -2.06
C GLU A 351 24.24 1.10 -1.75
N LYS A 352 24.24 0.32 -0.66
CA LYS A 352 23.07 -0.38 -0.15
C LYS A 352 22.69 0.20 1.20
N TYR A 353 21.49 0.74 1.27
CA TYR A 353 20.90 1.29 2.49
C TYR A 353 19.91 0.29 3.07
N ILE A 354 20.16 -0.15 4.31
CA ILE A 354 19.24 -0.98 5.09
C ILE A 354 18.85 -0.19 6.32
N TYR A 355 17.59 0.18 6.40
CA TYR A 355 17.06 1.04 7.45
C TYR A 355 15.75 0.49 8.01
N SER A 356 15.42 0.89 9.25
CA SER A 356 14.13 0.58 9.86
C SER A 356 13.17 1.75 9.72
N LEU A 357 11.92 1.44 9.44
CA LEU A 357 10.79 2.35 9.61
C LEU A 357 9.98 1.91 10.81
N LEU A 358 9.82 2.82 11.76
CA LEU A 358 9.03 2.65 12.97
C LEU A 358 7.77 3.48 12.84
N ALA A 359 6.66 2.90 13.21
CA ALA A 359 5.37 3.57 13.26
C ALA A 359 4.52 2.99 14.38
N ASP A 360 3.47 3.69 14.73
CA ASP A 360 2.45 3.17 15.62
C ASP A 360 1.06 3.20 14.98
N SER A 361 0.07 2.66 15.66
CA SER A 361 -1.34 2.77 15.27
C SER A 361 -2.01 4.03 15.80
N GLY A 362 -1.27 4.88 16.49
CA GLY A 362 -1.73 6.17 16.99
C GLY A 362 -1.86 7.15 15.82
N TYR A 363 -3.10 7.47 15.46
CA TYR A 363 -3.38 8.48 14.45
C TYR A 363 -3.97 9.70 15.14
N ALA A 364 -3.28 10.83 15.06
CA ALA A 364 -3.87 12.11 15.44
C ALA A 364 -4.92 12.52 14.40
N ASN A 365 -6.02 13.13 14.85
CA ASN A 365 -6.94 13.79 13.93
C ASN A 365 -6.24 14.99 13.31
N ASP A 366 -6.42 15.20 12.01
CA ASP A 366 -5.79 16.31 11.29
C ASP A 366 -6.27 17.71 11.73
N ASP A 367 -7.41 17.74 12.43
CA ASP A 367 -8.00 18.99 12.95
C ASP A 367 -7.28 19.52 14.21
N SER A 368 -6.37 18.73 14.83
CA SER A 368 -5.52 19.22 15.91
C SER A 368 -4.33 19.99 15.33
N ASN A 369 -4.09 21.21 15.83
CA ASN A 369 -2.88 21.97 15.51
C ASN A 369 -1.63 21.40 16.19
N ASP A 370 -1.79 20.36 17.02
CA ASP A 370 -0.70 19.70 17.69
C ASP A 370 0.02 18.78 16.69
N GLY A 371 1.34 18.86 16.65
CA GLY A 371 2.17 17.94 15.87
C GLY A 371 1.91 16.49 16.28
N VAL A 372 2.28 15.54 15.45
CA VAL A 372 2.20 14.12 15.82
C VAL A 372 3.33 13.81 16.79
N ASP A 373 2.95 13.26 17.95
CA ASP A 373 3.89 12.88 18.98
C ASP A 373 4.68 11.62 18.57
N ILE A 374 6.01 11.72 18.56
CA ILE A 374 6.91 10.60 18.24
C ILE A 374 7.38 9.85 19.50
N GLU A 375 7.20 10.44 20.68
CA GLU A 375 7.67 9.86 21.94
C GLU A 375 7.14 8.44 22.18
N PRO A 376 5.87 8.11 21.95
CA PRO A 376 5.38 6.74 22.12
C PRO A 376 6.09 5.71 21.23
N ILE A 377 6.54 6.12 20.03
CA ILE A 377 7.31 5.26 19.12
C ILE A 377 8.71 5.06 19.68
N LEU A 378 9.34 6.14 20.14
CA LEU A 378 10.70 6.08 20.72
C LEU A 378 10.71 5.28 22.02
N GLU A 379 9.76 5.50 22.94
CA GLU A 379 9.62 4.70 24.17
C GLU A 379 9.44 3.21 23.88
N SER A 380 8.63 2.88 22.85
CA SER A 380 8.48 1.49 22.41
C SER A 380 9.77 0.93 21.85
N ALA A 381 10.48 1.71 21.02
CA ALA A 381 11.75 1.30 20.44
C ALA A 381 12.83 1.12 21.52
N GLU A 382 12.93 2.03 22.49
CA GLU A 382 13.84 1.90 23.63
C GLU A 382 13.57 0.62 24.43
N ARG A 383 12.31 0.34 24.69
CA ARG A 383 11.88 -0.86 25.43
C ARG A 383 12.30 -2.15 24.75
N TYR A 384 12.25 -2.21 23.39
CA TYR A 384 12.56 -3.43 22.64
C TYR A 384 14.02 -3.57 22.28
N PHE A 385 14.67 -2.47 21.93
CA PHE A 385 16.02 -2.51 21.38
C PHE A 385 17.09 -2.01 22.33
N GLY A 386 16.68 -1.39 23.45
CA GLY A 386 17.55 -0.72 24.37
C GLY A 386 17.95 0.69 23.90
N GLN A 387 18.12 1.57 24.88
CA GLN A 387 18.43 2.97 24.65
C GLN A 387 19.76 3.15 23.90
N GLU A 388 20.79 2.40 24.30
CA GLU A 388 22.11 2.46 23.65
C GLU A 388 22.01 2.10 22.17
N LYS A 389 21.34 1.00 21.83
CA LYS A 389 21.19 0.56 20.45
C LYS A 389 20.39 1.54 19.62
N LEU A 390 19.30 2.07 20.14
CA LEU A 390 18.45 3.03 19.44
C LEU A 390 19.21 4.31 19.13
N TYR A 391 19.86 4.93 20.13
CA TYR A 391 20.52 6.23 19.97
C TYR A 391 21.92 6.15 19.37
N SER A 392 22.44 4.93 19.17
CA SER A 392 23.62 4.73 18.31
C SER A 392 23.30 4.82 16.81
N ARG A 393 22.02 4.93 16.44
CA ARG A 393 21.56 5.07 15.06
C ARG A 393 21.29 6.53 14.70
N GLN A 394 21.35 6.84 13.43
CA GLN A 394 20.77 8.09 12.92
C GLN A 394 19.25 7.98 12.99
N LEU A 395 18.61 8.98 13.58
CA LEU A 395 17.17 9.03 13.78
C LEU A 395 16.60 10.21 13.00
N TYR A 396 15.55 9.93 12.22
CA TYR A 396 14.79 10.94 11.49
C TYR A 396 13.31 10.72 11.72
N SER A 397 12.55 11.78 11.92
CA SER A 397 11.10 11.70 12.06
C SER A 397 10.39 12.50 10.99
N TYR A 398 9.21 12.03 10.61
CA TYR A 398 8.35 12.73 9.67
C TYR A 398 6.89 12.34 9.87
N GLU A 399 6.00 13.11 9.26
CA GLU A 399 4.56 12.87 9.31
C GLU A 399 4.04 12.36 7.97
N CYS A 400 3.08 11.44 8.05
CA CYS A 400 2.30 10.96 6.94
C CYS A 400 0.82 11.25 7.16
N VAL A 401 0.18 11.89 6.19
CA VAL A 401 -1.27 12.12 6.21
C VAL A 401 -1.97 11.02 5.44
N LYS A 402 -2.98 10.44 6.05
CA LYS A 402 -3.83 9.42 5.46
C LYS A 402 -5.27 9.92 5.38
N THR A 403 -5.89 9.75 4.22
CA THR A 403 -7.30 10.05 4.01
C THR A 403 -8.07 8.76 3.78
N GLU A 404 -9.13 8.58 4.54
CA GLU A 404 -9.98 7.41 4.51
C GLU A 404 -11.45 7.80 4.37
N PHE A 405 -12.21 6.95 3.69
CA PHE A 405 -13.66 7.07 3.65
C PHE A 405 -14.27 6.55 4.96
N ILE A 406 -15.23 7.30 5.50
CA ILE A 406 -16.01 6.91 6.67
C ILE A 406 -17.47 6.78 6.26
N SER A 407 -18.10 5.65 6.57
CA SER A 407 -19.54 5.49 6.44
C SER A 407 -20.27 6.53 7.30
N GLN A 408 -21.28 7.18 6.75
CA GLN A 408 -22.10 8.16 7.47
C GLN A 408 -22.85 7.54 8.66
N GLU A 409 -23.18 6.25 8.57
CA GLU A 409 -23.98 5.54 9.56
C GLU A 409 -23.20 5.05 10.77
N GLU A 410 -21.95 4.66 10.59
CA GLU A 410 -21.23 3.92 11.64
C GLU A 410 -20.12 4.71 12.35
N GLN A 411 -19.70 5.85 11.85
CA GLN A 411 -18.53 6.63 12.33
C GLN A 411 -17.22 5.79 12.52
N LYS A 412 -17.25 4.52 12.10
CA LYS A 412 -16.13 3.59 12.21
C LYS A 412 -15.25 3.69 10.98
N ARG A 413 -13.93 3.57 11.19
CA ARG A 413 -12.98 3.41 10.10
C ARG A 413 -13.30 2.13 9.35
N ARG A 414 -13.67 2.25 8.09
CA ARG A 414 -13.64 1.13 7.16
C ARG A 414 -12.34 1.27 6.36
N TYR A 415 -11.38 0.43 6.61
CA TYR A 415 -10.18 0.31 5.78
C TYR A 415 -10.56 -0.31 4.43
N SER A 416 -11.37 0.40 3.69
CA SER A 416 -11.92 -0.01 2.41
C SER A 416 -11.51 1.00 1.35
N TYR A 417 -11.41 0.54 0.11
CA TYR A 417 -11.37 1.46 -1.01
C TYR A 417 -12.77 2.03 -1.27
N TRP A 418 -12.79 3.20 -1.90
CA TRP A 418 -14.02 3.88 -2.27
C TRP A 418 -13.94 4.32 -3.73
N ILE A 419 -14.95 3.94 -4.50
CA ILE A 419 -15.11 4.30 -5.90
C ILE A 419 -16.56 4.74 -6.11
N GLU A 420 -16.79 5.98 -6.45
CA GLU A 420 -18.14 6.55 -6.62
C GLU A 420 -18.23 7.38 -7.90
N SER A 421 -19.38 7.27 -8.54
CA SER A 421 -19.83 8.12 -9.64
C SER A 421 -21.34 8.27 -9.58
N ASN A 422 -21.87 9.43 -9.95
CA ASN A 422 -23.31 9.56 -10.17
C ASN A 422 -23.69 8.90 -11.50
N SER A 423 -24.90 8.34 -11.61
CA SER A 423 -25.34 7.51 -12.75
C SER A 423 -25.15 8.14 -14.13
N ASP A 424 -25.29 9.46 -14.23
CA ASP A 424 -25.20 10.20 -15.51
C ASP A 424 -23.98 11.12 -15.58
N SER A 425 -23.05 11.01 -14.62
CA SER A 425 -21.84 11.82 -14.56
C SER A 425 -20.76 11.29 -15.50
N ASN A 426 -19.87 12.16 -15.89
CA ASN A 426 -18.65 11.82 -16.62
C ASN A 426 -17.41 11.97 -15.72
N TYR A 427 -17.54 11.67 -14.45
CA TYR A 427 -16.42 11.62 -13.51
C TYR A 427 -16.53 10.44 -12.56
N LEU A 428 -15.39 10.04 -12.02
CA LEU A 428 -15.21 8.98 -11.05
C LEU A 428 -14.34 9.50 -9.90
N CYS A 429 -14.77 9.30 -8.67
CA CYS A 429 -14.01 9.63 -7.47
C CYS A 429 -13.44 8.36 -6.85
N VAL A 430 -12.14 8.35 -6.51
CA VAL A 430 -11.45 7.14 -6.05
C VAL A 430 -10.54 7.42 -4.87
N LEU A 431 -10.69 6.62 -3.80
CA LEU A 431 -9.75 6.53 -2.68
C LEU A 431 -9.34 5.06 -2.48
N PRO A 432 -8.05 4.75 -2.44
CA PRO A 432 -7.60 3.37 -2.35
C PRO A 432 -7.75 2.75 -0.95
N GLY A 433 -7.92 3.57 0.10
CA GLY A 433 -7.94 3.13 1.49
C GLY A 433 -6.58 2.62 1.99
N LYS A 434 -5.95 1.72 1.24
CA LYS A 434 -4.59 1.21 1.48
C LYS A 434 -3.79 1.18 0.18
N PHE A 435 -2.46 1.30 0.30
CA PHE A 435 -1.59 1.15 -0.87
C PHE A 435 -1.75 -0.24 -1.50
N SER A 436 -1.79 -1.29 -0.67
CA SER A 436 -1.93 -2.69 -1.11
C SER A 436 -3.23 -3.01 -1.88
N PHE A 437 -4.21 -2.10 -1.88
CA PHE A 437 -5.45 -2.30 -2.64
C PHE A 437 -5.38 -1.77 -4.08
N PHE A 438 -4.22 -1.26 -4.53
CA PHE A 438 -4.11 -0.69 -5.87
C PHE A 438 -4.54 -1.63 -7.00
N PRO A 439 -4.30 -2.95 -6.94
CA PRO A 439 -4.74 -3.85 -8.00
C PRO A 439 -6.26 -3.90 -8.10
N THR A 440 -6.93 -4.11 -6.98
CA THR A 440 -8.40 -4.15 -6.92
C THR A 440 -9.01 -2.81 -7.33
N VAL A 441 -8.44 -1.70 -6.85
CA VAL A 441 -8.94 -0.35 -7.17
C VAL A 441 -8.84 -0.08 -8.67
N ALA A 442 -7.71 -0.44 -9.29
CA ALA A 442 -7.51 -0.26 -10.72
C ALA A 442 -8.51 -1.10 -11.53
N TYR A 443 -8.69 -2.36 -11.18
CA TYR A 443 -9.62 -3.26 -11.85
C TYR A 443 -11.08 -2.80 -11.68
N GLN A 444 -11.51 -2.47 -10.48
CA GLN A 444 -12.87 -2.01 -10.21
C GLN A 444 -13.17 -0.68 -10.92
N ALA A 445 -12.21 0.25 -10.92
CA ALA A 445 -12.32 1.50 -11.66
C ALA A 445 -12.42 1.22 -13.17
N TYR A 446 -11.58 0.35 -13.70
CA TYR A 446 -11.61 -0.07 -15.11
C TYR A 446 -12.99 -0.62 -15.53
N GLN A 447 -13.59 -1.50 -14.73
CA GLN A 447 -14.92 -2.05 -15.02
C GLN A 447 -15.99 -0.94 -15.11
N ARG A 448 -15.93 0.05 -14.21
CA ARG A 448 -16.84 1.20 -14.25
C ARG A 448 -16.57 2.10 -15.46
N ILE A 449 -15.31 2.36 -15.78
CA ILE A 449 -14.91 3.16 -16.93
C ILE A 449 -15.37 2.49 -18.24
N LYS A 450 -15.23 1.18 -18.35
CA LYS A 450 -15.69 0.40 -19.49
C LYS A 450 -17.21 0.58 -19.72
N THR A 451 -17.99 0.56 -18.65
CA THR A 451 -19.43 0.81 -18.71
C THR A 451 -19.77 2.25 -19.11
N LEU A 452 -19.00 3.24 -18.64
CA LEU A 452 -19.25 4.66 -18.91
C LEU A 452 -18.86 5.09 -20.32
N LEU A 453 -17.77 4.56 -20.88
CA LEU A 453 -17.20 5.00 -22.15
C LEU A 453 -17.45 4.06 -23.33
N HIS A 454 -17.91 2.83 -23.09
CA HIS A 454 -18.21 1.81 -24.11
C HIS A 454 -17.08 1.64 -25.13
N PHE A 455 -15.84 1.50 -24.68
CA PHE A 455 -14.67 1.31 -25.55
C PHE A 455 -14.40 -0.19 -25.81
N GLU A 456 -13.67 -0.44 -26.89
CA GLU A 456 -13.18 -1.79 -27.20
C GLU A 456 -12.06 -2.20 -26.23
N GLU A 457 -12.19 -3.41 -25.67
CA GLU A 457 -11.20 -3.97 -24.78
C GLU A 457 -10.05 -4.61 -25.58
N LEU A 458 -8.85 -4.22 -25.28
CA LEU A 458 -7.65 -4.82 -25.84
C LEU A 458 -7.19 -5.99 -24.98
N THR A 459 -6.73 -7.03 -25.63
CA THR A 459 -5.96 -8.08 -24.96
C THR A 459 -4.57 -7.52 -24.69
N PRO A 460 -4.15 -7.37 -23.44
CA PRO A 460 -2.84 -6.82 -23.12
C PRO A 460 -1.74 -7.74 -23.63
N LYS A 461 -0.60 -7.17 -23.96
CA LYS A 461 0.61 -7.94 -24.29
C LYS A 461 0.94 -8.87 -23.11
N SER A 462 1.44 -10.05 -23.40
CA SER A 462 1.72 -11.08 -22.40
C SER A 462 2.81 -10.71 -21.39
N SER A 463 3.68 -9.75 -21.72
CA SER A 463 4.73 -9.29 -20.83
C SER A 463 5.05 -7.82 -21.05
N PHE A 464 5.41 -7.16 -19.97
CA PHE A 464 5.87 -5.78 -19.98
C PHE A 464 7.29 -5.68 -20.54
N GLN A 465 7.45 -4.83 -21.54
CA GLN A 465 8.76 -4.49 -22.09
C GLN A 465 8.93 -2.97 -22.03
N SER A 466 9.99 -2.52 -21.40
CA SER A 466 10.40 -1.12 -21.40
C SER A 466 11.66 -0.92 -22.21
N ASN A 467 11.92 0.31 -22.58
CA ASN A 467 13.20 0.74 -23.10
C ASN A 467 13.85 1.75 -22.12
N MET A 468 15.16 1.91 -22.25
CA MET A 468 15.96 2.75 -21.35
C MET A 468 15.45 4.22 -21.26
N ASN A 469 14.93 4.77 -22.35
CA ASN A 469 14.45 6.16 -22.36
C ASN A 469 13.16 6.29 -21.53
N ILE A 470 12.26 5.33 -21.62
CA ILE A 470 11.02 5.29 -20.82
C ILE A 470 11.34 5.13 -19.35
N GLU A 471 12.30 4.27 -19.01
CA GLU A 471 12.73 4.09 -17.61
C GLU A 471 13.37 5.36 -17.03
N ILE A 472 14.21 6.05 -17.79
CA ILE A 472 14.78 7.34 -17.39
C ILE A 472 13.67 8.37 -17.15
N GLU A 473 12.67 8.43 -18.02
CA GLU A 473 11.55 9.36 -17.85
C GLU A 473 10.71 9.01 -16.62
N ALA A 474 10.39 7.74 -16.40
CA ALA A 474 9.67 7.28 -15.21
C ALA A 474 10.44 7.63 -13.93
N ASN A 475 11.78 7.46 -13.93
CA ASN A 475 12.62 7.84 -12.80
C ASN A 475 12.61 9.35 -12.49
N LYS A 476 12.43 10.20 -13.49
CA LYS A 476 12.26 11.65 -13.28
C LYS A 476 10.89 12.01 -12.73
N LEU A 477 9.86 11.31 -13.20
CA LEU A 477 8.47 11.55 -12.82
C LEU A 477 8.14 11.10 -11.41
N VAL A 478 8.68 9.97 -10.96
CA VAL A 478 8.35 9.38 -9.65
C VAL A 478 9.35 9.83 -8.60
N ALA A 479 8.84 10.40 -7.51
CA ALA A 479 9.66 10.73 -6.34
C ALA A 479 10.25 9.47 -5.72
N GLU A 480 11.47 9.57 -5.21
CA GLU A 480 11.96 8.57 -4.27
C GLU A 480 11.07 8.53 -3.04
N SER A 481 10.99 7.38 -2.36
CA SER A 481 10.27 7.30 -1.09
C SER A 481 10.84 8.34 -0.11
N TYR A 482 9.97 8.92 0.70
CA TYR A 482 10.39 10.00 1.59
C TYR A 482 11.60 9.64 2.49
N PRO A 483 11.70 8.40 3.03
CA PRO A 483 12.90 7.97 3.73
C PRO A 483 14.19 8.11 2.91
N MET A 484 14.14 7.80 1.62
CA MET A 484 15.31 7.95 0.75
C MET A 484 15.65 9.40 0.45
N GLN A 485 14.65 10.27 0.37
CA GLN A 485 14.89 11.71 0.22
C GLN A 485 15.70 12.27 1.39
N ILE A 486 15.47 11.75 2.61
CA ILE A 486 16.25 12.13 3.79
C ILE A 486 17.74 11.78 3.61
N PHE A 487 18.05 10.58 3.11
CA PHE A 487 19.44 10.18 2.85
C PHE A 487 20.09 10.98 1.72
N LEU A 488 19.32 11.42 0.72
CA LEU A 488 19.83 12.22 -0.39
C LEU A 488 20.08 13.68 -0.01
N SER A 489 19.43 14.18 1.03
CA SER A 489 19.52 15.58 1.47
C SER A 489 20.61 15.81 2.53
N ASN A 490 21.18 14.77 3.09
CA ASN A 490 22.27 14.79 4.06
C ASN A 490 23.56 14.26 3.45
#